data_757a75913a997c159f23f24c9b886c88
#
_entry.id   757a75913a997c159f23f24c9b886c88
#
_cell.length_a   1.000
_cell.length_b   1.000
_cell.length_c   1.000
_cell.angle_alpha   90.00
_cell.angle_beta   90.00
_cell.angle_gamma   90.00
#
_symmetry.space_group_name_H-M   'P 1'
#
loop_
_entity.id
_entity.type
_entity.pdbx_description
1 polymer ?
#
loop_
_entity_poly.entity_id
_entity_poly.type
_entity_poly.pdbx_seq_one_letter_code
_entity_poly.pdbx_strand_id
1 'polypeptide(L)'
;MDEEQLAKIAEDYYLNKLTFGDISHKYKISRYKINKALDQAVKDGVLKIEIRNSNQRNSRLERLLSEQYPGTHFFVIQDDENVIGTSERVTLYAAEKFSEDIKGGNKTVGISWGETINAMIEYAPTATLENVKFVQFLGENLKYNSAADSTHIVERLSRKFSGEFFTLPAPLYILNDLVRKGLYAEPSMQRALTVARNMDFLVTALGTPASLDSIYI
;
A
#
# COMPACT_ATOMS: atom_id res chain seq x y z
N MET A 1 -33.16 2.48 11.24
CA MET A 1 -32.40 3.57 11.83
C MET A 1 -31.73 4.26 10.68
N ASP A 2 -31.60 5.58 10.76
CA ASP A 2 -30.80 6.31 9.80
C ASP A 2 -29.29 6.18 10.12
N GLU A 3 -28.45 6.60 9.16
CA GLU A 3 -27.01 6.47 9.25
C GLU A 3 -26.42 7.25 10.44
N GLU A 4 -26.98 8.42 10.75
CA GLU A 4 -26.55 9.23 11.89
C GLU A 4 -26.80 8.55 13.24
N GLN A 5 -27.94 7.88 13.37
CA GLN A 5 -28.26 7.10 14.58
C GLN A 5 -27.37 5.88 14.72
N LEU A 6 -27.05 5.19 13.62
CA LEU A 6 -26.11 4.07 13.62
C LEU A 6 -24.72 4.51 14.06
N ALA A 7 -24.24 5.64 13.52
CA ALA A 7 -22.96 6.22 13.90
C ALA A 7 -22.87 6.58 15.39
N LYS A 8 -23.88 7.26 15.92
CA LYS A 8 -23.95 7.65 17.35
C LYS A 8 -23.97 6.44 18.29
N ILE A 9 -24.71 5.40 17.95
CA ILE A 9 -24.76 4.16 18.75
C ILE A 9 -23.39 3.45 18.73
N ALA A 10 -22.75 3.40 17.55
CA ALA A 10 -21.42 2.82 17.40
C ALA A 10 -20.36 3.62 18.17
N GLU A 11 -20.38 4.94 18.10
CA GLU A 11 -19.51 5.83 18.86
C GLU A 11 -19.65 5.61 20.38
N ASP A 12 -20.90 5.60 20.87
CA ASP A 12 -21.17 5.38 22.29
C ASP A 12 -20.64 4.02 22.76
N TYR A 13 -20.77 2.99 21.98
CA TYR A 13 -20.31 1.64 22.33
C TYR A 13 -18.79 1.49 22.23
N TYR A 14 -18.21 1.84 21.07
CA TYR A 14 -16.78 1.58 20.80
C TYR A 14 -15.83 2.64 21.34
N LEU A 15 -16.18 3.92 21.28
CA LEU A 15 -15.32 5.03 21.71
C LEU A 15 -15.62 5.45 23.14
N ASN A 16 -16.91 5.71 23.47
CA ASN A 16 -17.31 6.17 24.79
C ASN A 16 -17.44 5.03 25.83
N LYS A 17 -17.29 3.76 25.39
CA LYS A 17 -17.33 2.56 26.25
C LYS A 17 -18.61 2.40 27.06
N LEU A 18 -19.72 2.95 26.59
CA LEU A 18 -21.02 2.78 27.25
C LEU A 18 -21.48 1.33 27.16
N THR A 19 -22.10 0.84 28.23
CA THR A 19 -22.70 -0.49 28.25
C THR A 19 -24.00 -0.54 27.42
N PHE A 20 -24.41 -1.72 27.02
CA PHE A 20 -25.73 -1.90 26.37
C PHE A 20 -26.89 -1.40 27.25
N GLY A 21 -26.74 -1.39 28.58
CA GLY A 21 -27.68 -0.82 29.52
C GLY A 21 -27.77 0.70 29.39
N ASP A 22 -26.62 1.37 29.39
CA ASP A 22 -26.54 2.83 29.27
C ASP A 22 -27.08 3.31 27.91
N ILE A 23 -26.70 2.63 26.83
CA ILE A 23 -27.18 2.92 25.48
C ILE A 23 -28.69 2.68 25.38
N SER A 24 -29.19 1.59 25.98
CA SER A 24 -30.64 1.28 26.03
C SER A 24 -31.42 2.39 26.74
N HIS A 25 -30.88 2.88 27.85
CA HIS A 25 -31.48 3.98 28.60
C HIS A 25 -31.44 5.30 27.82
N LYS A 26 -30.30 5.62 27.23
CA LYS A 26 -30.06 6.86 26.47
C LYS A 26 -30.98 6.98 25.24
N TYR A 27 -31.07 5.91 24.44
CA TYR A 27 -31.82 5.91 23.17
C TYR A 27 -33.21 5.31 23.28
N LYS A 28 -33.63 4.80 24.44
CA LYS A 28 -34.90 4.13 24.72
C LYS A 28 -35.20 2.98 23.75
N ILE A 29 -34.16 2.18 23.45
CA ILE A 29 -34.24 1.01 22.58
C ILE A 29 -33.77 -0.24 23.30
N SER A 30 -34.26 -1.42 22.90
CA SER A 30 -33.85 -2.68 23.51
C SER A 30 -32.41 -3.06 23.17
N ARG A 31 -31.77 -3.87 24.02
CA ARG A 31 -30.43 -4.43 23.78
C ARG A 31 -30.34 -5.17 22.43
N TYR A 32 -31.39 -5.87 22.04
CA TYR A 32 -31.50 -6.52 20.75
C TYR A 32 -31.36 -5.51 19.58
N LYS A 33 -32.07 -4.38 19.69
CA LYS A 33 -32.02 -3.31 18.67
C LYS A 33 -30.65 -2.65 18.62
N ILE A 34 -29.94 -2.53 19.74
CA ILE A 34 -28.57 -2.01 19.78
C ILE A 34 -27.64 -2.95 19.02
N ASN A 35 -27.69 -4.26 19.32
CA ASN A 35 -26.85 -5.23 18.62
C ASN A 35 -27.12 -5.20 17.10
N LYS A 36 -28.38 -5.20 16.69
CA LYS A 36 -28.75 -5.10 15.29
C LYS A 36 -28.30 -3.77 14.63
N ALA A 37 -28.28 -2.67 15.37
CA ALA A 37 -27.79 -1.39 14.89
C ALA A 37 -26.26 -1.43 14.68
N LEU A 38 -25.49 -2.03 15.59
CA LEU A 38 -24.04 -2.21 15.43
C LEU A 38 -23.71 -3.10 14.22
N ASP A 39 -24.43 -4.22 14.07
CA ASP A 39 -24.28 -5.09 12.89
C ASP A 39 -24.60 -4.35 11.58
N GLN A 40 -25.66 -3.53 11.60
CA GLN A 40 -26.04 -2.73 10.44
C GLN A 40 -25.02 -1.64 10.13
N ALA A 41 -24.45 -0.99 11.16
CA ALA A 41 -23.43 0.01 11.00
C ALA A 41 -22.15 -0.55 10.30
N VAL A 42 -21.78 -1.79 10.64
CA VAL A 42 -20.69 -2.50 9.94
C VAL A 42 -21.07 -2.80 8.51
N LYS A 43 -22.26 -3.33 8.29
CA LYS A 43 -22.75 -3.72 6.95
C LYS A 43 -22.86 -2.55 5.99
N ASP A 44 -23.31 -1.40 6.48
CA ASP A 44 -23.51 -0.18 5.68
C ASP A 44 -22.22 0.66 5.57
N GLY A 45 -21.10 0.18 6.17
CA GLY A 45 -19.81 0.88 6.13
C GLY A 45 -19.71 2.11 7.05
N VAL A 46 -20.72 2.40 7.87
CA VAL A 46 -20.73 3.48 8.87
C VAL A 46 -19.68 3.22 9.96
N LEU A 47 -19.46 1.93 10.27
CA LEU A 47 -18.46 1.46 11.22
C LEU A 47 -17.52 0.48 10.53
N LYS A 48 -16.23 0.77 10.50
CA LYS A 48 -15.19 -0.17 10.06
C LYS A 48 -14.45 -0.69 11.29
N ILE A 49 -14.54 -2.00 11.54
CA ILE A 49 -13.77 -2.69 12.59
C ILE A 49 -12.60 -3.40 11.93
N GLU A 50 -11.39 -3.02 12.30
CA GLU A 50 -10.17 -3.65 11.85
C GLU A 50 -9.54 -4.44 13.00
N ILE A 51 -9.45 -5.76 12.86
CA ILE A 51 -8.78 -6.63 13.82
C ILE A 51 -7.39 -6.93 13.23
N ARG A 52 -6.37 -6.26 13.76
CA ARG A 52 -4.98 -6.57 13.40
C ARG A 52 -4.56 -7.85 14.11
N ASN A 53 -4.67 -8.95 13.40
CA ASN A 53 -4.23 -10.25 13.91
C ASN A 53 -2.82 -10.54 13.41
N SER A 54 -1.83 -10.58 14.31
CA SER A 54 -0.44 -10.90 14.01
C SER A 54 -0.23 -12.35 13.51
N ASN A 55 -1.25 -13.20 13.61
CA ASN A 55 -1.20 -14.62 13.25
C ASN A 55 -1.61 -14.92 11.79
N GLN A 56 -1.65 -13.91 10.91
CA GLN A 56 -2.04 -14.10 9.50
C GLN A 56 -0.93 -14.68 8.61
N ARG A 57 0.23 -15.06 9.18
CA ARG A 57 1.37 -15.59 8.42
C ARG A 57 1.40 -17.11 8.45
N ASN A 58 1.76 -17.73 7.30
CA ASN A 58 1.98 -19.15 7.19
C ASN A 58 3.46 -19.48 7.36
N SER A 59 3.92 -19.59 8.61
CA SER A 59 5.32 -19.86 8.96
C SER A 59 5.87 -21.18 8.38
N ARG A 60 5.01 -22.14 8.09
CA ARG A 60 5.41 -23.40 7.44
C ARG A 60 5.84 -23.15 5.99
N LEU A 61 5.03 -22.43 5.23
CA LEU A 61 5.36 -22.10 3.84
C LEU A 61 6.55 -21.15 3.75
N GLU A 62 6.65 -20.17 4.66
CA GLU A 62 7.80 -19.27 4.73
C GLU A 62 9.12 -20.03 4.90
N ARG A 63 9.14 -21.02 5.80
CA ARG A 63 10.32 -21.86 6.01
C ARG A 63 10.66 -22.68 4.77
N LEU A 64 9.69 -23.36 4.16
CA LEU A 64 9.89 -24.14 2.94
C LEU A 64 10.44 -23.29 1.79
N LEU A 65 9.91 -22.08 1.60
CA LEU A 65 10.39 -21.16 0.58
C LEU A 65 11.81 -20.67 0.90
N SER A 66 12.11 -20.35 2.15
CA SER A 66 13.46 -19.90 2.57
C SER A 66 14.51 -21.00 2.43
N GLU A 67 14.14 -22.26 2.63
CA GLU A 67 15.01 -23.42 2.37
C GLU A 67 15.29 -23.59 0.87
N GLN A 68 14.28 -23.36 0.01
CA GLN A 68 14.43 -23.46 -1.44
C GLN A 68 15.18 -22.28 -2.04
N TYR A 69 15.06 -21.08 -1.47
CA TYR A 69 15.68 -19.85 -1.95
C TYR A 69 16.52 -19.18 -0.85
N PRO A 70 17.72 -19.70 -0.58
CA PRO A 70 18.60 -19.16 0.47
C PRO A 70 18.91 -17.68 0.26
N GLY A 71 18.89 -16.91 1.33
CA GLY A 71 19.12 -15.46 1.31
C GLY A 71 17.88 -14.62 1.00
N THR A 72 16.72 -15.24 0.80
CA THR A 72 15.43 -14.57 0.59
C THR A 72 14.55 -14.71 1.83
N HIS A 73 13.97 -13.60 2.25
CA HIS A 73 12.95 -13.59 3.32
C HIS A 73 11.55 -13.59 2.72
N PHE A 74 10.74 -14.56 3.12
CA PHE A 74 9.37 -14.71 2.67
C PHE A 74 8.39 -14.32 3.78
N PHE A 75 7.36 -13.60 3.41
CA PHE A 75 6.21 -13.26 4.25
C PHE A 75 4.96 -13.80 3.56
N VAL A 76 4.48 -14.95 4.02
CA VAL A 76 3.34 -15.64 3.42
C VAL A 76 2.09 -15.35 4.23
N ILE A 77 1.19 -14.58 3.65
CA ILE A 77 -0.08 -14.23 4.29
C ILE A 77 -1.07 -15.36 4.08
N GLN A 78 -1.67 -15.81 5.19
CA GLN A 78 -2.66 -16.88 5.17
C GLN A 78 -3.98 -16.39 4.57
N ASP A 79 -4.57 -17.15 3.68
CA ASP A 79 -5.89 -16.87 3.14
C ASP A 79 -6.99 -17.08 4.20
N ASP A 80 -7.97 -16.18 4.20
CA ASP A 80 -9.14 -16.26 5.07
C ASP A 80 -10.37 -15.81 4.26
N GLU A 81 -11.19 -16.74 3.89
CA GLU A 81 -12.32 -16.53 2.98
C GLU A 81 -13.40 -15.54 3.49
N ASN A 82 -13.28 -15.05 4.74
CA ASN A 82 -14.45 -14.49 5.41
C ASN A 82 -14.50 -12.97 5.61
N VAL A 83 -13.41 -12.17 5.42
CA VAL A 83 -13.46 -10.74 5.82
C VAL A 83 -12.83 -9.78 4.81
N ILE A 84 -11.60 -9.99 4.39
CA ILE A 84 -10.88 -9.12 3.45
C ILE A 84 -10.19 -10.00 2.42
N GLY A 85 -10.26 -9.62 1.14
CA GLY A 85 -9.60 -10.38 0.07
C GLY A 85 -8.10 -10.58 0.34
N THR A 86 -7.56 -11.74 -0.02
CA THR A 86 -6.14 -12.11 0.20
C THR A 86 -5.18 -11.05 -0.34
N SER A 87 -5.48 -10.50 -1.51
CA SER A 87 -4.67 -9.44 -2.14
C SER A 87 -4.60 -8.19 -1.27
N GLU A 88 -5.70 -7.77 -0.67
CA GLU A 88 -5.74 -6.60 0.21
C GLU A 88 -4.92 -6.81 1.49
N ARG A 89 -4.97 -8.02 2.07
CA ARG A 89 -4.17 -8.35 3.26
C ARG A 89 -2.68 -8.38 2.98
N VAL A 90 -2.28 -8.94 1.84
CA VAL A 90 -0.87 -8.88 1.39
C VAL A 90 -0.42 -7.44 1.24
N THR A 91 -1.26 -6.60 0.64
CA THR A 91 -0.97 -5.18 0.42
C THR A 91 -0.86 -4.40 1.73
N LEU A 92 -1.76 -4.65 2.69
CA LEU A 92 -1.71 -4.06 4.04
C LEU A 92 -0.42 -4.45 4.77
N TYR A 93 -0.07 -5.73 4.76
CA TYR A 93 1.17 -6.20 5.36
C TYR A 93 2.40 -5.58 4.70
N ALA A 94 2.41 -5.52 3.37
CA ALA A 94 3.48 -4.87 2.61
C ALA A 94 3.62 -3.38 2.97
N ALA A 95 2.52 -2.67 3.18
CA ALA A 95 2.50 -1.27 3.59
C ALA A 95 3.10 -1.06 5.00
N GLU A 96 2.76 -1.94 5.95
CA GLU A 96 3.35 -1.93 7.29
C GLU A 96 4.86 -2.19 7.22
N LYS A 97 5.27 -3.24 6.51
CA LYS A 97 6.68 -3.62 6.36
C LYS A 97 7.50 -2.52 5.67
N PHE A 98 6.97 -1.95 4.59
CA PHE A 98 7.59 -0.82 3.90
C PHE A 98 7.80 0.37 4.85
N SER A 99 6.78 0.73 5.63
CA SER A 99 6.85 1.84 6.58
C SER A 99 7.89 1.60 7.69
N GLU A 100 8.03 0.35 8.14
CA GLU A 100 9.10 -0.04 9.09
C GLU A 100 10.49 0.12 8.48
N ASP A 101 10.68 -0.32 7.22
CA ASP A 101 11.98 -0.32 6.55
C ASP A 101 12.49 1.11 6.26
N ILE A 102 11.59 2.10 6.11
CA ILE A 102 11.94 3.51 5.90
C ILE A 102 11.90 4.37 7.19
N LYS A 103 11.47 3.82 8.30
CA LYS A 103 11.20 4.56 9.57
C LYS A 103 12.38 5.38 10.08
N GLY A 104 13.61 4.96 9.82
CA GLY A 104 14.81 5.67 10.24
C GLY A 104 15.16 6.92 9.42
N GLY A 105 14.42 7.21 8.34
CA GLY A 105 14.82 8.25 7.38
C GLY A 105 16.14 7.92 6.68
N ASN A 106 16.78 8.92 6.05
CA ASN A 106 18.06 8.79 5.36
C ASN A 106 18.13 7.61 4.38
N LYS A 107 17.02 7.35 3.65
CA LYS A 107 16.88 6.26 2.70
C LYS A 107 16.57 6.78 1.31
N THR A 108 17.17 6.14 0.32
CA THR A 108 16.82 6.29 -1.09
C THR A 108 16.10 5.04 -1.55
N VAL A 109 14.84 5.18 -1.93
CA VAL A 109 13.95 4.07 -2.27
C VAL A 109 13.59 4.12 -3.74
N GLY A 110 13.96 3.07 -4.47
CA GLY A 110 13.51 2.87 -5.85
C GLY A 110 12.08 2.31 -5.88
N ILE A 111 11.24 2.86 -6.74
CA ILE A 111 9.83 2.45 -6.84
C ILE A 111 9.51 2.11 -8.30
N SER A 112 8.88 0.96 -8.51
CA SER A 112 8.24 0.62 -9.78
C SER A 112 6.79 1.11 -9.81
N TRP A 113 6.10 0.81 -10.87
CA TRP A 113 4.69 1.09 -11.09
C TRP A 113 3.82 -0.16 -10.90
N GLY A 114 2.51 0.01 -10.78
CA GLY A 114 1.51 -1.05 -10.75
C GLY A 114 0.48 -0.90 -9.63
N GLU A 115 -0.67 -1.51 -9.83
CA GLU A 115 -1.84 -1.42 -8.92
C GLU A 115 -1.51 -1.89 -7.50
N THR A 116 -0.74 -2.98 -7.36
CA THR A 116 -0.35 -3.50 -6.04
C THR A 116 0.53 -2.50 -5.28
N ILE A 117 1.50 -1.88 -5.99
CA ILE A 117 2.38 -0.86 -5.39
C ILE A 117 1.55 0.38 -5.02
N ASN A 118 0.65 0.80 -5.91
CA ASN A 118 -0.24 1.92 -5.65
C ASN A 118 -1.10 1.68 -4.40
N ALA A 119 -1.73 0.51 -4.30
CA ALA A 119 -2.55 0.14 -3.14
C ALA A 119 -1.71 0.04 -1.85
N MET A 120 -0.50 -0.52 -1.91
CA MET A 120 0.43 -0.54 -0.76
C MET A 120 0.70 0.86 -0.24
N ILE A 121 0.93 1.83 -1.13
CA ILE A 121 1.18 3.22 -0.74
C ILE A 121 -0.06 3.86 -0.14
N GLU A 122 -1.25 3.54 -0.63
CA GLU A 122 -2.50 4.04 -0.03
C GLU A 122 -2.65 3.61 1.42
N TYR A 123 -2.37 2.36 1.72
CA TYR A 123 -2.45 1.81 3.07
C TYR A 123 -1.31 2.25 3.99
N ALA A 124 -0.16 2.67 3.46
CA ALA A 124 0.95 3.11 4.29
C ALA A 124 0.56 4.35 5.14
N PRO A 125 0.91 4.40 6.43
CA PRO A 125 0.63 5.55 7.27
C PRO A 125 1.41 6.77 6.82
N THR A 126 0.86 7.96 7.03
CA THR A 126 1.57 9.22 6.80
C THR A 126 2.58 9.46 7.93
N ALA A 127 3.79 9.85 7.59
CA ALA A 127 4.84 10.19 8.55
C ALA A 127 5.79 11.23 7.97
N THR A 128 6.37 12.06 8.82
CA THR A 128 7.46 12.97 8.42
C THR A 128 8.79 12.27 8.68
N LEU A 129 9.54 12.00 7.61
CA LEU A 129 10.84 11.33 7.68
C LEU A 129 11.95 12.26 7.19
N GLU A 130 13.08 12.27 7.89
CA GLU A 130 14.23 13.06 7.50
C GLU A 130 14.97 12.43 6.31
N ASN A 131 15.31 13.26 5.30
CA ASN A 131 16.18 12.89 4.18
C ASN A 131 15.79 11.61 3.44
N VAL A 132 14.50 11.30 3.34
CA VAL A 132 14.03 10.20 2.52
C VAL A 132 13.87 10.65 1.08
N LYS A 133 14.30 9.80 0.13
CA LYS A 133 14.21 10.05 -1.31
C LYS A 133 13.48 8.91 -1.99
N PHE A 134 12.54 9.24 -2.84
CA PHE A 134 11.82 8.28 -3.67
C PHE A 134 12.22 8.48 -5.13
N VAL A 135 12.66 7.44 -5.80
CA VAL A 135 13.13 7.54 -7.18
C VAL A 135 12.44 6.51 -8.07
N GLN A 136 11.93 7.01 -9.17
CA GLN A 136 11.49 6.20 -10.28
C GLN A 136 12.73 5.62 -10.97
N PHE A 137 12.89 4.29 -10.99
CA PHE A 137 14.07 3.65 -11.58
C PHE A 137 13.77 2.95 -12.91
N LEU A 138 12.49 2.83 -13.28
CA LEU A 138 12.03 2.34 -14.58
C LEU A 138 11.29 3.44 -15.32
N GLY A 139 11.40 3.45 -16.65
CA GLY A 139 10.62 4.34 -17.49
C GLY A 139 9.12 4.03 -17.40
N GLU A 140 8.32 4.94 -17.91
CA GLU A 140 6.86 4.84 -17.85
C GLU A 140 6.31 3.77 -18.79
N ASN A 141 5.36 2.99 -18.31
CA ASN A 141 4.56 2.12 -19.13
C ASN A 141 3.33 2.90 -19.62
N LEU A 142 3.35 3.29 -20.88
CA LEU A 142 2.29 4.11 -21.51
C LEU A 142 0.89 3.46 -21.48
N LYS A 143 0.80 2.18 -21.15
CA LYS A 143 -0.48 1.49 -20.95
C LYS A 143 -1.21 1.96 -19.70
N TYR A 144 -0.47 2.35 -18.67
CA TYR A 144 -1.03 2.81 -17.39
C TYR A 144 -1.06 4.34 -17.34
N ASN A 145 -1.97 4.94 -18.10
CA ASN A 145 -2.28 6.36 -17.94
C ASN A 145 -3.21 6.55 -16.71
N SER A 146 -2.76 6.09 -15.56
CA SER A 146 -3.56 6.01 -14.33
C SER A 146 -2.76 6.45 -13.11
N ALA A 147 -3.45 6.57 -11.97
CA ALA A 147 -2.84 6.84 -10.67
C ALA A 147 -1.78 5.82 -10.23
N ALA A 148 -1.72 4.67 -10.91
CA ALA A 148 -0.75 3.60 -10.67
C ALA A 148 0.53 3.73 -11.52
N ASP A 149 0.70 4.82 -12.30
CA ASP A 149 1.96 5.10 -12.98
C ASP A 149 3.06 5.53 -11.99
N SER A 150 4.31 5.34 -12.39
CA SER A 150 5.46 5.55 -11.50
C SER A 150 5.66 7.01 -11.10
N THR A 151 5.31 7.97 -11.95
CA THR A 151 5.43 9.39 -11.66
C THR A 151 4.48 9.80 -10.54
N HIS A 152 3.20 9.43 -10.64
CA HIS A 152 2.22 9.69 -9.58
C HIS A 152 2.56 8.96 -8.28
N ILE A 153 3.08 7.76 -8.38
CA ILE A 153 3.48 6.94 -7.22
C ILE A 153 4.59 7.61 -6.41
N VAL A 154 5.69 8.05 -7.05
CA VAL A 154 6.81 8.68 -6.31
C VAL A 154 6.42 10.04 -5.73
N GLU A 155 5.58 10.81 -6.42
CA GLU A 155 5.05 12.08 -5.92
C GLU A 155 4.15 11.88 -4.69
N ARG A 156 3.29 10.86 -4.70
CA ARG A 156 2.44 10.51 -3.55
C ARG A 156 3.24 10.05 -2.35
N LEU A 157 4.27 9.24 -2.54
CA LEU A 157 5.21 8.86 -1.48
C LEU A 157 5.90 10.08 -0.88
N SER A 158 6.41 10.98 -1.72
CA SER A 158 7.01 12.23 -1.26
C SER A 158 6.06 13.02 -0.37
N ARG A 159 4.81 13.20 -0.78
CA ARG A 159 3.80 13.91 0.05
C ARG A 159 3.48 13.16 1.34
N LYS A 160 3.40 11.83 1.30
CA LYS A 160 3.01 11.00 2.44
C LYS A 160 4.09 10.93 3.53
N PHE A 161 5.34 10.97 3.12
CA PHE A 161 6.49 10.84 4.01
C PHE A 161 7.36 12.11 4.12
N SER A 162 6.92 13.22 3.53
CA SER A 162 7.64 14.51 3.50
C SER A 162 9.06 14.40 2.91
N GLY A 163 9.24 13.49 1.93
CA GLY A 163 10.52 13.23 1.29
C GLY A 163 10.69 13.95 -0.05
N GLU A 164 11.88 13.86 -0.62
CA GLU A 164 12.15 14.28 -1.99
C GLU A 164 11.71 13.19 -3.00
N PHE A 165 11.38 13.58 -4.23
CA PHE A 165 11.12 12.61 -5.29
C PHE A 165 11.87 12.95 -6.59
N PHE A 166 12.18 11.91 -7.34
CA PHE A 166 12.90 11.99 -8.61
C PHE A 166 12.17 11.13 -9.64
N THR A 167 11.68 11.77 -10.69
CA THR A 167 11.03 11.11 -11.81
C THR A 167 12.01 10.80 -12.93
N LEU A 168 11.74 9.74 -13.69
CA LEU A 168 12.48 9.35 -14.88
C LEU A 168 11.57 9.55 -16.10
N PRO A 169 11.57 10.76 -16.72
CA PRO A 169 10.64 11.11 -17.77
C PRO A 169 11.02 10.46 -19.12
N ALA A 170 10.90 9.16 -19.19
CA ALA A 170 11.19 8.37 -20.37
C ALA A 170 10.24 7.18 -20.46
N PRO A 171 9.91 6.72 -21.67
CA PRO A 171 9.18 5.47 -21.84
C PRO A 171 10.03 4.28 -21.34
N LEU A 172 9.35 3.17 -20.96
CA LEU A 172 9.99 1.94 -20.50
C LEU A 172 10.95 1.37 -21.54
N TYR A 173 10.58 1.47 -22.81
CA TYR A 173 11.39 1.02 -23.95
C TYR A 173 11.62 2.15 -24.94
N ILE A 174 12.84 2.31 -25.40
CA ILE A 174 13.24 3.27 -26.42
C ILE A 174 13.87 2.49 -27.58
N LEU A 175 13.13 2.34 -28.67
CA LEU A 175 13.55 1.54 -29.83
C LEU A 175 14.66 2.20 -30.64
N ASN A 176 14.67 3.55 -30.72
CA ASN A 176 15.66 4.29 -31.45
C ASN A 176 16.90 4.57 -30.59
N ASP A 177 18.04 4.03 -30.97
CA ASP A 177 19.28 4.13 -30.20
C ASP A 177 19.83 5.57 -30.09
N LEU A 178 19.62 6.41 -31.09
CA LEU A 178 20.00 7.83 -31.04
C LEU A 178 19.16 8.59 -30.03
N VAL A 179 17.85 8.34 -30.02
CA VAL A 179 16.94 8.94 -29.04
C VAL A 179 17.30 8.46 -27.64
N ARG A 180 17.56 7.18 -27.46
CA ARG A 180 17.97 6.61 -26.17
C ARG A 180 19.27 7.27 -25.64
N LYS A 181 20.28 7.41 -26.48
CA LYS A 181 21.54 8.06 -26.13
C LYS A 181 21.35 9.56 -25.83
N GLY A 182 20.50 10.23 -26.60
CA GLY A 182 20.17 11.65 -26.36
C GLY A 182 19.47 11.86 -25.03
N LEU A 183 18.40 11.10 -24.75
CA LEU A 183 17.71 11.15 -23.46
C LEU A 183 18.62 10.82 -22.30
N TYR A 184 19.48 9.82 -22.44
CA TYR A 184 20.43 9.46 -21.40
C TYR A 184 21.41 10.60 -21.07
N ALA A 185 21.74 11.46 -22.02
CA ALA A 185 22.62 12.61 -21.86
C ALA A 185 21.92 13.83 -21.19
N GLU A 186 20.60 13.85 -21.14
CA GLU A 186 19.84 14.95 -20.57
C GLU A 186 20.08 15.10 -19.06
N PRO A 187 20.30 16.32 -18.53
CA PRO A 187 20.63 16.52 -17.12
C PRO A 187 19.56 16.01 -16.16
N SER A 188 18.27 16.12 -16.50
CA SER A 188 17.15 15.61 -15.68
C SER A 188 17.21 14.09 -15.55
N MET A 189 17.50 13.40 -16.67
CA MET A 189 17.68 11.95 -16.70
C MET A 189 18.89 11.52 -15.86
N GLN A 190 20.02 12.21 -16.06
CA GLN A 190 21.26 11.93 -15.30
C GLN A 190 21.05 12.09 -13.79
N ARG A 191 20.31 13.11 -13.38
CA ARG A 191 19.98 13.32 -11.96
C ARG A 191 19.17 12.14 -11.40
N ALA A 192 18.10 11.75 -12.05
CA ALA A 192 17.27 10.63 -11.62
C ALA A 192 18.05 9.30 -11.60
N LEU A 193 18.83 9.02 -12.65
CA LEU A 193 19.64 7.82 -12.75
C LEU A 193 20.75 7.78 -11.67
N THR A 194 21.34 8.93 -11.34
CA THR A 194 22.33 9.02 -10.28
C THR A 194 21.72 8.69 -8.92
N VAL A 195 20.53 9.20 -8.63
CA VAL A 195 19.81 8.87 -7.40
C VAL A 195 19.43 7.39 -7.40
N ALA A 196 18.91 6.87 -8.50
CA ALA A 196 18.52 5.46 -8.62
C ALA A 196 19.69 4.48 -8.43
N ARG A 197 20.89 4.82 -8.91
CA ARG A 197 22.09 3.99 -8.70
C ARG A 197 22.55 3.90 -7.23
N ASN A 198 22.15 4.88 -6.43
CA ASN A 198 22.49 4.96 -5.00
C ASN A 198 21.29 4.60 -4.11
N MET A 199 20.29 3.90 -4.63
CA MET A 199 19.17 3.46 -3.82
C MET A 199 19.59 2.38 -2.82
N ASP A 200 19.05 2.48 -1.60
CA ASP A 200 19.28 1.51 -0.52
C ASP A 200 18.51 0.22 -0.77
N PHE A 201 17.30 0.34 -1.31
CA PHE A 201 16.45 -0.77 -1.73
C PHE A 201 15.43 -0.31 -2.76
N LEU A 202 14.78 -1.28 -3.41
CA LEU A 202 13.69 -1.01 -4.33
C LEU A 202 12.43 -1.78 -3.96
N VAL A 203 11.29 -1.23 -4.31
CA VAL A 203 9.98 -1.88 -4.18
C VAL A 203 9.43 -2.13 -5.58
N THR A 204 9.11 -3.39 -5.85
CA THR A 204 8.55 -3.81 -7.13
C THR A 204 7.49 -4.88 -6.94
N ALA A 205 6.55 -4.98 -7.87
CA ALA A 205 5.61 -6.08 -7.94
C ALA A 205 6.17 -7.20 -8.83
N LEU A 206 5.73 -8.42 -8.58
CA LEU A 206 6.00 -9.57 -9.43
C LEU A 206 4.77 -9.86 -10.28
N GLY A 207 4.96 -9.92 -11.59
CA GLY A 207 3.96 -10.39 -12.53
C GLY A 207 4.16 -11.86 -12.90
N THR A 208 3.20 -12.42 -13.60
CA THR A 208 3.31 -13.76 -14.21
C THR A 208 3.64 -13.64 -15.71
N PRO A 209 4.18 -14.69 -16.35
CA PRO A 209 4.35 -14.69 -17.81
C PRO A 209 3.06 -14.39 -18.59
N ALA A 210 1.91 -14.77 -18.05
CA ALA A 210 0.60 -14.45 -18.64
C ALA A 210 0.25 -12.95 -18.60
N SER A 211 0.92 -12.16 -17.73
CA SER A 211 0.74 -10.72 -17.66
C SER A 211 1.69 -9.93 -18.57
N LEU A 212 2.56 -10.59 -19.34
CA LEU A 212 3.47 -9.93 -20.30
C LEU A 212 2.73 -9.14 -21.37
N ASP A 213 1.52 -9.54 -21.75
CA ASP A 213 0.65 -8.77 -22.65
C ASP A 213 0.27 -7.39 -22.09
N SER A 214 0.54 -7.16 -20.81
CA SER A 214 0.38 -5.86 -20.17
C SER A 214 1.54 -4.90 -20.43
N ILE A 215 2.66 -5.38 -20.92
CA ILE A 215 3.85 -4.61 -21.24
C ILE A 215 3.94 -4.52 -22.76
N TYR A 216 3.67 -3.32 -23.33
CA TYR A 216 3.93 -3.10 -24.75
C TYR A 216 5.44 -3.01 -24.98
N ILE A 217 5.94 -3.90 -25.81
CA ILE A 217 7.28 -3.85 -26.38
C ILE A 217 7.19 -3.15 -27.74
#